data_03051bad391d9c9bc22e841e2aa34d7a
#
_entry.id   03051bad391d9c9bc22e841e2aa34d7a
#
_cell.length_a   1.000
_cell.length_b   1.000
_cell.length_c   1.000
_cell.angle_alpha   90.00
_cell.angle_beta   90.00
_cell.angle_gamma   90.00
#
_symmetry.space_group_name_H-M   'P 1'
#
loop_
_entity.id
_entity.type
_entity.pdbx_description
1 polymer ?
#
loop_
_entity_poly.entity_id
_entity_poly.type
_entity_poly.pdbx_seq_one_letter_code
_entity_poly.pdbx_strand_id
1 'polypeptide(L)'
;KNKPQKIISDLDILAPYDYSLFSDQTFNRPYNGKIIRAIDYEISRGCIYTCSYCVETIIQNYYQVGDNNNRGALKNPSAYLRNKSSKIIFNEIKELNKKFKIKLFRCQDTNFLTINKKVLTELADLIDESKIDIKLYIETRPEGINEKTVKLLKKLKVDGVGMGIELSDESFRDGTLNRYVDQKKIIRAFEILKDYKINRTAYNMIGLEGQSEDSIKETIKFNILLNPEVSSVAYYSAYDGTNLAYKSIKNYPKNLNDMDAQIRSKIIKHDKIDPRLLEFYKNNFNYFIENNMKNLDK
;
A
#
# COMPACT_ATOMS: atom_id res chain seq x y z
N LYS A 1 8.39 0.49 -30.66
CA LYS A 1 8.47 0.70 -29.20
C LYS A 1 9.88 1.18 -28.85
N ASN A 2 9.99 2.27 -28.12
CA ASN A 2 11.28 2.73 -27.62
C ASN A 2 11.78 1.80 -26.50
N LYS A 3 13.11 1.62 -26.44
CA LYS A 3 13.72 0.91 -25.30
C LYS A 3 13.60 1.77 -24.03
N PRO A 4 13.45 1.16 -22.84
CA PRO A 4 13.45 1.91 -21.60
C PRO A 4 14.79 2.64 -21.41
N GLN A 5 14.72 3.82 -20.83
CA GLN A 5 15.91 4.49 -20.32
C GLN A 5 16.50 3.70 -19.15
N LYS A 6 17.79 3.88 -18.89
CA LYS A 6 18.42 3.30 -17.69
C LYS A 6 17.71 3.85 -16.43
N ILE A 7 17.64 3.01 -15.42
CA ILE A 7 17.12 3.42 -14.11
C ILE A 7 17.97 4.60 -13.61
N ILE A 8 17.31 5.69 -13.22
CA ILE A 8 17.94 6.79 -12.50
C ILE A 8 18.28 6.26 -11.10
N SER A 9 19.56 6.11 -10.80
CA SER A 9 20.02 5.55 -9.52
C SER A 9 20.01 6.58 -8.38
N ASP A 10 20.31 7.84 -8.69
CA ASP A 10 20.31 8.94 -7.75
C ASP A 10 19.03 9.78 -7.89
N LEU A 11 18.14 9.71 -6.90
CA LEU A 11 16.89 10.48 -6.92
C LEU A 11 17.08 11.94 -6.48
N ASP A 12 18.23 12.30 -5.92
CA ASP A 12 18.51 13.68 -5.49
C ASP A 12 18.71 14.64 -6.67
N ILE A 13 19.02 14.09 -7.87
CA ILE A 13 19.15 14.91 -9.09
C ILE A 13 17.80 15.32 -9.68
N LEU A 14 16.71 14.72 -9.21
CA LEU A 14 15.38 15.04 -9.72
C LEU A 14 14.90 16.36 -9.13
N ALA A 15 14.34 17.21 -10.00
CA ALA A 15 13.68 18.42 -9.53
C ALA A 15 12.50 18.06 -8.60
N PRO A 16 12.27 18.80 -7.53
CA PRO A 16 11.10 18.61 -6.68
C PRO A 16 9.81 18.85 -7.46
N TYR A 17 8.72 18.17 -7.10
CA TYR A 17 7.41 18.43 -7.69
C TYR A 17 6.96 19.86 -7.41
N ASP A 18 6.46 20.54 -8.45
CA ASP A 18 5.90 21.87 -8.30
C ASP A 18 4.44 21.83 -7.83
N TYR A 19 4.25 21.83 -6.54
CA TYR A 19 2.92 21.85 -5.93
C TYR A 19 2.19 23.19 -6.10
N SER A 20 2.84 24.25 -6.60
CA SER A 20 2.16 25.53 -6.89
C SER A 20 1.20 25.46 -8.07
N LEU A 21 1.31 24.41 -8.88
CA LEU A 21 0.41 24.13 -10.01
C LEU A 21 -0.98 23.65 -9.56
N PHE A 22 -1.13 23.25 -8.30
CA PHE A 22 -2.40 22.78 -7.76
C PHE A 22 -3.17 23.91 -7.08
N SER A 23 -4.50 23.88 -7.17
CA SER A 23 -5.33 24.79 -6.41
C SER A 23 -5.18 24.54 -4.90
N ASP A 24 -5.34 25.58 -4.09
CA ASP A 24 -5.20 25.47 -2.62
C ASP A 24 -6.16 24.43 -2.00
N GLN A 25 -7.34 24.28 -2.57
CA GLN A 25 -8.34 23.30 -2.12
C GLN A 25 -7.83 21.86 -2.21
N THR A 26 -6.94 21.53 -3.15
CA THR A 26 -6.35 20.19 -3.33
C THR A 26 -5.62 19.71 -2.09
N PHE A 27 -5.10 20.63 -1.28
CA PHE A 27 -4.39 20.30 -0.04
C PHE A 27 -5.32 19.99 1.14
N ASN A 28 -6.61 20.33 1.06
CA ASN A 28 -7.58 20.07 2.12
C ASN A 28 -8.12 18.66 1.99
N ARG A 29 -7.64 17.73 2.82
CA ARG A 29 -7.98 16.30 2.69
C ARG A 29 -8.57 15.74 3.98
N PRO A 30 -9.54 14.82 3.90
CA PRO A 30 -10.05 14.13 5.06
C PRO A 30 -9.00 13.19 5.65
N TYR A 31 -8.85 13.25 6.97
CA TYR A 31 -7.99 12.34 7.73
C TYR A 31 -8.51 12.25 9.18
N ASN A 32 -8.77 11.03 9.64
CA ASN A 32 -9.27 10.75 11.01
C ASN A 32 -10.47 11.65 11.40
N GLY A 33 -11.48 11.75 10.52
CA GLY A 33 -12.70 12.52 10.75
C GLY A 33 -12.55 14.05 10.70
N LYS A 34 -11.39 14.56 10.30
CA LYS A 34 -11.11 16.00 10.19
C LYS A 34 -10.55 16.34 8.82
N ILE A 35 -10.68 17.59 8.41
CA ILE A 35 -9.97 18.12 7.25
C ILE A 35 -8.59 18.60 7.70
N ILE A 36 -7.56 18.12 7.04
CA ILE A 36 -6.16 18.47 7.32
C ILE A 36 -5.46 18.88 6.01
N ARG A 37 -4.50 19.78 6.10
CA ARG A 37 -3.67 20.12 4.93
C ARG A 37 -2.66 19.00 4.69
N ALA A 38 -2.84 18.28 3.59
CA ALA A 38 -2.08 17.09 3.25
C ALA A 38 -1.68 17.06 1.77
N ILE A 39 -0.57 16.40 1.49
CA ILE A 39 -0.11 16.08 0.13
C ILE A 39 0.28 14.62 0.01
N ASP A 40 0.27 14.12 -1.23
CA ASP A 40 0.96 12.89 -1.58
C ASP A 40 2.43 13.21 -1.83
N TYR A 41 3.33 12.43 -1.26
CA TYR A 41 4.76 12.66 -1.28
C TYR A 41 5.53 11.36 -1.57
N GLU A 42 6.61 11.44 -2.33
CA GLU A 42 7.43 10.29 -2.71
C GLU A 42 8.84 10.44 -2.17
N ILE A 43 9.31 9.47 -1.40
CA ILE A 43 10.67 9.39 -0.87
C ILE A 43 11.51 8.42 -1.68
N SER A 44 10.92 7.30 -2.10
CA SER A 44 11.62 6.17 -2.71
C SER A 44 10.91 5.62 -3.94
N ARG A 45 11.62 4.84 -4.72
CA ARG A 45 11.10 4.09 -5.87
C ARG A 45 11.56 2.66 -5.85
N GLY A 46 10.66 1.75 -6.25
CA GLY A 46 10.89 0.32 -6.34
C GLY A 46 10.41 -0.44 -5.12
N CYS A 47 10.16 -1.72 -5.33
CA CYS A 47 9.75 -2.67 -4.29
C CYS A 47 10.61 -3.93 -4.39
N ILE A 48 10.93 -4.54 -3.26
CA ILE A 48 11.65 -5.82 -3.24
C ILE A 48 10.75 -7.00 -3.55
N TYR A 49 9.43 -6.87 -3.36
CA TYR A 49 8.49 -7.96 -3.45
C TYR A 49 8.00 -8.19 -4.89
N THR A 50 7.65 -9.45 -5.16
CA THR A 50 7.22 -9.92 -6.49
C THR A 50 5.78 -10.44 -6.47
N CYS A 51 4.89 -9.70 -5.79
CA CYS A 51 3.48 -10.07 -5.69
C CYS A 51 2.85 -10.19 -7.08
N SER A 52 2.17 -11.31 -7.35
CA SER A 52 1.70 -11.69 -8.70
C SER A 52 0.69 -10.73 -9.33
N TYR A 53 -0.01 -9.95 -8.51
CA TYR A 53 -1.04 -8.98 -8.92
C TYR A 53 -0.51 -7.55 -9.09
N CYS A 54 0.73 -7.28 -8.68
CA CYS A 54 1.24 -5.92 -8.54
C CYS A 54 1.92 -5.43 -9.81
N VAL A 55 1.60 -4.19 -10.22
CA VAL A 55 2.25 -3.52 -11.36
C VAL A 55 3.76 -3.40 -11.19
N GLU A 56 4.25 -3.40 -9.95
CA GLU A 56 5.67 -3.34 -9.67
C GLU A 56 6.46 -4.48 -10.32
N THR A 57 5.86 -5.68 -10.46
CA THR A 57 6.48 -6.81 -11.15
C THR A 57 6.67 -6.58 -12.64
N ILE A 58 5.78 -5.81 -13.26
CA ILE A 58 5.93 -5.40 -14.68
C ILE A 58 7.12 -4.46 -14.82
N ILE A 59 7.25 -3.50 -13.90
CA ILE A 59 8.36 -2.54 -13.89
C ILE A 59 9.68 -3.24 -13.63
N GLN A 60 9.72 -4.19 -12.68
CA GLN A 60 10.88 -5.03 -12.41
C GLN A 60 11.32 -5.81 -13.64
N ASN A 61 10.39 -6.45 -14.34
CA ASN A 61 10.67 -7.18 -15.59
C ASN A 61 11.14 -6.25 -16.71
N TYR A 62 10.55 -5.06 -16.80
CA TYR A 62 10.93 -4.06 -17.80
C TYR A 62 12.38 -3.62 -17.66
N TYR A 63 12.87 -3.47 -16.43
CA TYR A 63 14.25 -3.15 -16.11
C TYR A 63 15.15 -4.36 -15.93
N GLN A 64 14.64 -5.58 -16.18
CA GLN A 64 15.38 -6.85 -16.07
C GLN A 64 15.99 -7.09 -14.68
N VAL A 65 15.33 -6.60 -13.64
CA VAL A 65 15.72 -6.83 -12.24
C VAL A 65 14.87 -7.92 -11.58
N GLY A 66 13.79 -8.35 -12.24
CA GLY A 66 12.92 -9.44 -11.81
C GLY A 66 13.67 -10.79 -11.86
N ASP A 67 13.53 -11.59 -10.81
CA ASP A 67 14.00 -12.96 -10.76
C ASP A 67 12.83 -13.90 -10.50
N ASN A 68 12.44 -14.65 -11.52
CA ASN A 68 11.28 -15.54 -11.49
C ASN A 68 11.44 -16.73 -10.51
N ASN A 69 12.64 -16.95 -9.98
CA ASN A 69 12.93 -18.08 -9.11
C ASN A 69 12.95 -17.73 -7.61
N ASN A 70 12.62 -16.50 -7.24
CA ASN A 70 12.59 -16.08 -5.84
C ASN A 70 11.19 -16.16 -5.22
N ARG A 71 11.15 -16.72 -4.02
CA ARG A 71 9.93 -16.83 -3.23
C ARG A 71 9.48 -15.46 -2.71
N GLY A 72 8.67 -14.77 -3.52
CA GLY A 72 8.01 -13.52 -3.13
C GLY A 72 8.86 -12.26 -3.08
N ALA A 73 10.18 -12.32 -3.38
CA ALA A 73 11.07 -11.16 -3.35
C ALA A 73 12.23 -11.24 -4.36
N LEU A 74 12.82 -10.10 -4.69
CA LEU A 74 14.02 -10.01 -5.54
C LEU A 74 15.26 -10.54 -4.80
N LYS A 75 16.17 -11.24 -5.51
CA LYS A 75 17.46 -11.67 -4.95
C LYS A 75 18.42 -10.49 -4.74
N ASN A 76 18.48 -9.58 -5.70
CA ASN A 76 19.41 -8.44 -5.71
C ASN A 76 18.63 -7.12 -5.85
N PRO A 77 17.93 -6.65 -4.78
CA PRO A 77 17.07 -5.48 -4.87
C PRO A 77 17.84 -4.15 -4.92
N SER A 78 19.12 -4.11 -4.56
CA SER A 78 19.89 -2.87 -4.36
C SER A 78 19.95 -1.96 -5.59
N ALA A 79 19.99 -2.55 -6.80
CA ALA A 79 19.99 -1.77 -8.04
C ALA A 79 18.62 -1.18 -8.39
N TYR A 80 17.56 -1.70 -7.79
CA TYR A 80 16.18 -1.32 -8.07
C TYR A 80 15.58 -0.43 -6.98
N LEU A 81 15.95 -0.64 -5.72
CA LEU A 81 15.53 0.20 -4.61
C LEU A 81 16.35 1.50 -4.60
N ARG A 82 15.67 2.62 -4.68
CA ARG A 82 16.27 3.95 -4.69
C ARG A 82 15.47 4.87 -3.78
N ASN A 83 16.16 5.76 -3.10
CA ASN A 83 15.53 6.78 -2.27
C ASN A 83 16.31 8.09 -2.36
N LYS A 84 15.64 9.20 -2.08
CA LYS A 84 16.27 10.49 -1.86
C LYS A 84 17.15 10.45 -0.60
N SER A 85 18.11 11.34 -0.49
CA SER A 85 18.86 11.52 0.76
C SER A 85 18.01 12.15 1.86
N SER A 86 18.34 11.87 3.10
CA SER A 86 17.68 12.42 4.29
C SER A 86 17.57 13.94 4.27
N LYS A 87 18.62 14.60 3.80
CA LYS A 87 18.69 16.09 3.70
C LYS A 87 17.71 16.64 2.66
N ILE A 88 17.63 16.02 1.47
CA ILE A 88 16.70 16.45 0.41
C ILE A 88 15.27 16.26 0.90
N ILE A 89 14.94 15.08 1.45
CA ILE A 89 13.61 14.78 1.99
C ILE A 89 13.22 15.83 3.05
N PHE A 90 14.10 16.08 4.02
CA PHE A 90 13.83 17.02 5.10
C PHE A 90 13.62 18.46 4.59
N ASN A 91 14.45 18.92 3.65
CA ASN A 91 14.32 20.25 3.07
C ASN A 91 13.01 20.40 2.28
N GLU A 92 12.63 19.42 1.46
CA GLU A 92 11.36 19.43 0.74
C GLU A 92 10.16 19.47 1.71
N ILE A 93 10.16 18.64 2.74
CA ILE A 93 9.12 18.63 3.79
C ILE A 93 9.02 19.99 4.48
N LYS A 94 10.15 20.56 4.85
CA LYS A 94 10.23 21.87 5.52
C LYS A 94 9.67 22.98 4.64
N GLU A 95 10.07 23.04 3.37
CA GLU A 95 9.57 24.02 2.41
C GLU A 95 8.06 23.88 2.16
N LEU A 96 7.57 22.65 1.95
CA LEU A 96 6.15 22.40 1.75
C LEU A 96 5.31 22.73 2.99
N ASN A 97 5.81 22.42 4.19
CA ASN A 97 5.17 22.82 5.44
C ASN A 97 5.12 24.35 5.56
N LYS A 98 6.21 25.05 5.25
CA LYS A 98 6.30 26.51 5.33
C LYS A 98 5.41 27.19 4.29
N LYS A 99 5.53 26.80 3.00
CA LYS A 99 4.87 27.47 1.85
C LYS A 99 3.37 27.17 1.80
N PHE A 100 2.99 25.91 1.95
CA PHE A 100 1.61 25.46 1.77
C PHE A 100 0.91 25.05 3.07
N LYS A 101 1.58 25.22 4.24
CA LYS A 101 1.06 24.83 5.55
C LYS A 101 0.70 23.33 5.65
N ILE A 102 1.43 22.49 4.92
CA ILE A 102 1.19 21.04 4.92
C ILE A 102 1.49 20.46 6.29
N LYS A 103 0.53 19.71 6.84
CA LYS A 103 0.63 19.04 8.14
C LYS A 103 0.74 17.53 8.02
N LEU A 104 0.21 16.95 6.95
CA LEU A 104 0.25 15.51 6.71
C LEU A 104 0.89 15.21 5.35
N PHE A 105 1.97 14.45 5.38
CA PHE A 105 2.62 13.89 4.19
C PHE A 105 2.19 12.44 4.04
N ARG A 106 1.42 12.14 2.99
CA ARG A 106 1.03 10.79 2.64
C ARG A 106 2.10 10.21 1.74
N CYS A 107 3.00 9.43 2.33
CA CYS A 107 4.09 8.80 1.59
C CYS A 107 3.55 7.71 0.67
N GLN A 108 3.69 7.91 -0.63
CA GLN A 108 3.20 7.02 -1.70
C GLN A 108 4.27 5.98 -2.08
N ASP A 109 5.20 5.73 -1.18
CA ASP A 109 6.23 4.71 -1.38
C ASP A 109 5.60 3.32 -1.45
N THR A 110 5.99 2.53 -2.41
CA THR A 110 5.45 1.17 -2.63
C THR A 110 5.56 0.28 -1.38
N ASN A 111 6.63 0.50 -0.60
CA ASN A 111 6.82 -0.11 0.71
C ASN A 111 7.83 0.73 1.52
N PHE A 112 7.32 1.56 2.40
CA PHE A 112 8.12 2.52 3.15
C PHE A 112 9.27 1.89 3.95
N LEU A 113 9.06 0.73 4.56
CA LEU A 113 10.08 0.08 5.39
C LEU A 113 11.19 -0.63 4.59
N THR A 114 11.14 -0.59 3.25
CA THR A 114 12.27 -0.99 2.40
C THR A 114 13.24 0.15 2.06
N ILE A 115 12.92 1.38 2.44
CA ILE A 115 13.81 2.54 2.35
C ILE A 115 15.07 2.26 3.19
N ASN A 116 16.20 2.75 2.70
CA ASN A 116 17.48 2.60 3.41
C ASN A 116 17.34 3.07 4.87
N LYS A 117 17.63 2.17 5.80
CA LYS A 117 17.48 2.42 7.23
C LYS A 117 18.31 3.60 7.73
N LYS A 118 19.52 3.80 7.17
CA LYS A 118 20.37 4.94 7.52
C LYS A 118 19.66 6.25 7.17
N VAL A 119 19.08 6.33 5.96
CA VAL A 119 18.31 7.51 5.52
C VAL A 119 17.12 7.79 6.43
N LEU A 120 16.34 6.76 6.78
CA LEU A 120 15.20 6.91 7.70
C LEU A 120 15.65 7.36 9.11
N THR A 121 16.78 6.85 9.60
CA THR A 121 17.31 7.24 10.92
C THR A 121 17.76 8.69 10.92
N GLU A 122 18.55 9.09 9.93
CA GLU A 122 19.00 10.48 9.77
C GLU A 122 17.83 11.46 9.57
N LEU A 123 16.81 11.07 8.78
CA LEU A 123 15.59 11.85 8.60
C LEU A 123 14.84 12.03 9.92
N ALA A 124 14.74 10.96 10.73
CA ALA A 124 14.11 11.01 12.04
C ALA A 124 14.84 11.97 12.98
N ASP A 125 16.17 11.98 12.95
CA ASP A 125 16.99 12.93 13.73
C ASP A 125 16.71 14.37 13.31
N LEU A 126 16.73 14.67 12.02
CA LEU A 126 16.45 16.01 11.47
C LEU A 126 15.03 16.50 11.83
N ILE A 127 14.03 15.64 11.73
CA ILE A 127 12.63 15.96 12.08
C ILE A 127 12.51 16.24 13.58
N ASP A 128 13.15 15.43 14.42
CA ASP A 128 13.10 15.58 15.87
C ASP A 128 13.80 16.86 16.35
N GLU A 129 15.00 17.12 15.85
CA GLU A 129 15.78 18.33 16.18
C GLU A 129 15.08 19.62 15.73
N SER A 130 14.46 19.61 14.56
CA SER A 130 13.79 20.80 14.00
C SER A 130 12.51 21.20 14.72
N LYS A 131 11.91 20.27 15.50
CA LYS A 131 10.60 20.43 16.14
C LYS A 131 9.47 20.79 15.16
N ILE A 132 9.64 20.49 13.87
CA ILE A 132 8.64 20.78 12.85
C ILE A 132 7.32 20.06 13.16
N ASP A 133 6.18 20.76 13.02
CA ASP A 133 4.86 20.23 13.29
C ASP A 133 4.26 19.58 12.03
N ILE A 134 4.55 18.31 11.85
CA ILE A 134 4.07 17.48 10.74
C ILE A 134 3.69 16.10 11.23
N LYS A 135 2.99 15.38 10.36
CA LYS A 135 2.67 13.96 10.48
C LYS A 135 2.99 13.25 9.17
N LEU A 136 3.40 11.98 9.27
CA LEU A 136 3.54 11.11 8.11
C LEU A 136 2.44 10.03 8.16
N TYR A 137 1.86 9.73 7.00
CA TYR A 137 1.11 8.51 6.75
C TYR A 137 1.90 7.67 5.76
N ILE A 138 2.14 6.41 6.07
CA ILE A 138 2.99 5.53 5.26
C ILE A 138 2.24 4.26 4.85
N GLU A 139 2.69 3.64 3.78
CA GLU A 139 2.23 2.32 3.37
C GLU A 139 3.40 1.33 3.44
N THR A 140 3.14 0.15 4.02
CA THR A 140 4.16 -0.90 4.16
C THR A 140 3.52 -2.28 4.25
N ARG A 141 4.36 -3.30 4.24
CA ARG A 141 3.92 -4.67 4.54
C ARG A 141 4.04 -4.97 6.03
N PRO A 142 3.14 -5.82 6.58
CA PRO A 142 3.13 -6.14 8.01
C PRO A 142 4.46 -6.69 8.53
N GLU A 143 5.21 -7.46 7.71
CA GLU A 143 6.46 -8.11 8.09
C GLU A 143 7.56 -7.12 8.52
N GLY A 144 7.48 -5.88 8.06
CA GLY A 144 8.40 -4.82 8.42
C GLY A 144 8.18 -4.24 9.83
N ILE A 145 7.00 -4.48 10.42
CA ILE A 145 6.60 -3.89 11.70
C ILE A 145 7.12 -4.76 12.86
N ASN A 146 7.93 -4.15 13.71
CA ASN A 146 8.41 -4.71 14.97
C ASN A 146 8.76 -3.58 15.93
N GLU A 147 9.08 -3.90 17.20
CA GLU A 147 9.39 -2.92 18.24
C GLU A 147 10.48 -1.90 17.84
N LYS A 148 11.49 -2.35 17.09
CA LYS A 148 12.60 -1.49 16.64
C LYS A 148 12.15 -0.53 15.55
N THR A 149 11.40 -1.03 14.55
CA THR A 149 10.91 -0.19 13.46
C THR A 149 9.85 0.78 13.94
N VAL A 150 8.95 0.36 14.84
CA VAL A 150 7.89 1.25 15.34
C VAL A 150 8.44 2.42 16.15
N LYS A 151 9.52 2.22 16.93
CA LYS A 151 10.21 3.32 17.61
C LYS A 151 10.77 4.34 16.63
N LEU A 152 11.34 3.89 15.51
CA LEU A 152 11.78 4.77 14.42
C LEU A 152 10.61 5.50 13.78
N LEU A 153 9.48 4.81 13.51
CA LEU A 153 8.27 5.43 12.97
C LEU A 153 7.72 6.53 13.90
N LYS A 154 7.74 6.32 15.22
CA LYS A 154 7.36 7.37 16.18
C LYS A 154 8.26 8.59 16.10
N LYS A 155 9.58 8.39 15.98
CA LYS A 155 10.55 9.48 15.84
C LYS A 155 10.37 10.24 14.52
N LEU A 156 10.01 9.53 13.44
CA LEU A 156 9.62 10.11 12.15
C LEU A 156 8.24 10.83 12.18
N LYS A 157 7.55 10.86 13.32
CA LYS A 157 6.19 11.40 13.47
C LYS A 157 5.15 10.70 12.60
N VAL A 158 5.31 9.40 12.38
CA VAL A 158 4.29 8.59 11.70
C VAL A 158 3.05 8.49 12.58
N ASP A 159 1.93 8.96 12.04
CA ASP A 159 0.61 9.01 12.69
C ASP A 159 -0.31 7.88 12.20
N GLY A 160 -0.06 7.34 11.01
CA GLY A 160 -0.83 6.24 10.46
C GLY A 160 -0.02 5.35 9.52
N VAL A 161 -0.37 4.06 9.51
CA VAL A 161 0.24 3.02 8.68
C VAL A 161 -0.84 2.22 7.95
N GLY A 162 -0.78 2.25 6.62
CA GLY A 162 -1.58 1.38 5.76
C GLY A 162 -0.83 0.08 5.47
N MET A 163 -1.52 -1.05 5.64
CA MET A 163 -0.94 -2.37 5.39
C MET A 163 -1.85 -3.23 4.53
N GLY A 164 -1.31 -3.76 3.43
CA GLY A 164 -2.01 -4.76 2.62
C GLY A 164 -2.14 -6.06 3.39
N ILE A 165 -3.37 -6.44 3.70
CA ILE A 165 -3.74 -7.76 4.24
C ILE A 165 -4.11 -8.66 3.08
N GLU A 166 -4.75 -8.07 2.10
CA GLU A 166 -5.36 -8.64 0.89
C GLU A 166 -6.55 -9.55 1.25
N LEU A 167 -6.28 -10.68 1.89
CA LEU A 167 -7.28 -11.62 2.41
C LEU A 167 -6.69 -12.45 3.57
N SER A 168 -7.56 -13.14 4.32
CA SER A 168 -7.16 -13.93 5.50
C SER A 168 -6.46 -15.24 5.14
N ASP A 169 -6.82 -15.89 4.02
CA ASP A 169 -6.30 -17.19 3.62
C ASP A 169 -4.81 -17.11 3.26
N GLU A 170 -3.97 -17.68 4.14
CA GLU A 170 -2.52 -17.70 4.00
C GLU A 170 -2.08 -18.52 2.78
N SER A 171 -2.71 -19.67 2.57
CA SER A 171 -2.40 -20.55 1.42
C SER A 171 -2.70 -19.86 0.09
N PHE A 172 -3.80 -19.11 0.04
CA PHE A 172 -4.16 -18.33 -1.15
C PHE A 172 -3.19 -17.16 -1.36
N ARG A 173 -2.81 -16.46 -0.29
CA ARG A 173 -1.78 -15.41 -0.39
C ARG A 173 -0.46 -15.94 -0.92
N ASP A 174 0.01 -17.07 -0.39
CA ASP A 174 1.28 -17.69 -0.79
C ASP A 174 1.22 -18.23 -2.21
N GLY A 175 0.21 -19.03 -2.54
CA GLY A 175 0.11 -19.75 -3.81
C GLY A 175 -0.35 -18.88 -4.97
N THR A 176 -1.36 -18.02 -4.76
CA THR A 176 -1.97 -17.21 -5.82
C THR A 176 -1.33 -15.83 -5.92
N LEU A 177 -1.16 -15.15 -4.79
CA LEU A 177 -0.65 -13.78 -4.77
C LEU A 177 0.87 -13.70 -4.73
N ASN A 178 1.59 -14.80 -4.58
CA ASN A 178 3.05 -14.83 -4.36
C ASN A 178 3.45 -13.88 -3.22
N ARG A 179 2.65 -13.88 -2.14
CA ARG A 179 2.75 -12.96 -1.01
C ARG A 179 2.89 -13.72 0.29
N TYR A 180 4.12 -14.06 0.62
CA TYR A 180 4.47 -14.84 1.78
C TYR A 180 4.49 -13.98 3.04
N VAL A 181 3.42 -14.04 3.81
CA VAL A 181 3.29 -13.40 5.11
C VAL A 181 2.46 -14.29 6.03
N ASP A 182 3.05 -14.64 7.17
CA ASP A 182 2.43 -15.41 8.24
C ASP A 182 1.31 -14.56 8.90
N GLN A 183 0.15 -15.18 9.10
CA GLN A 183 -1.01 -14.52 9.72
C GLN A 183 -0.68 -13.99 11.13
N LYS A 184 0.13 -14.73 11.90
CA LYS A 184 0.59 -14.30 13.23
C LYS A 184 1.43 -13.01 13.16
N LYS A 185 2.24 -12.84 12.09
CA LYS A 185 3.00 -11.60 11.87
C LYS A 185 2.10 -10.43 11.56
N ILE A 186 1.01 -10.65 10.80
CA ILE A 186 0.01 -9.61 10.57
C ILE A 186 -0.62 -9.18 11.88
N ILE A 187 -1.12 -10.12 12.69
CA ILE A 187 -1.72 -9.84 14.00
C ILE A 187 -0.74 -9.04 14.86
N ARG A 188 0.50 -9.55 14.99
CA ARG A 188 1.52 -8.88 15.81
C ARG A 188 1.84 -7.46 15.34
N ALA A 189 1.87 -7.21 14.03
CA ALA A 189 2.08 -5.88 13.48
C ALA A 189 0.97 -4.89 13.90
N PHE A 190 -0.30 -5.34 13.84
CA PHE A 190 -1.44 -4.53 14.26
C PHE A 190 -1.43 -4.26 15.77
N GLU A 191 -1.06 -5.24 16.60
CA GLU A 191 -0.90 -5.08 18.06
C GLU A 191 0.17 -4.05 18.40
N ILE A 192 1.38 -4.20 17.84
CA ILE A 192 2.49 -3.27 18.09
C ILE A 192 2.10 -1.83 17.71
N LEU A 193 1.52 -1.62 16.54
CA LEU A 193 1.09 -0.28 16.12
C LEU A 193 0.04 0.31 17.06
N LYS A 194 -0.90 -0.52 17.57
CA LYS A 194 -1.90 -0.13 18.56
C LYS A 194 -1.25 0.32 19.86
N ASP A 195 -0.31 -0.46 20.39
CA ASP A 195 0.41 -0.18 21.65
C ASP A 195 1.16 1.16 21.56
N TYR A 196 1.70 1.48 20.39
CA TYR A 196 2.38 2.75 20.13
C TYR A 196 1.45 3.88 19.67
N LYS A 197 0.12 3.66 19.66
CA LYS A 197 -0.88 4.67 19.27
C LYS A 197 -0.62 5.24 17.85
N ILE A 198 -0.34 4.35 16.90
CA ILE A 198 -0.26 4.66 15.47
C ILE A 198 -1.51 4.11 14.80
N ASN A 199 -2.24 4.95 14.07
CA ASN A 199 -3.46 4.54 13.36
C ASN A 199 -3.15 3.45 12.32
N ARG A 200 -4.02 2.46 12.20
CA ARG A 200 -3.83 1.29 11.35
C ARG A 200 -4.92 1.24 10.29
N THR A 201 -4.50 1.15 9.03
CA THR A 201 -5.42 0.89 7.93
C THR A 201 -5.15 -0.51 7.38
N ALA A 202 -6.19 -1.35 7.28
CA ALA A 202 -6.13 -2.64 6.63
C ALA A 202 -6.63 -2.52 5.19
N TYR A 203 -5.80 -2.86 4.19
CA TYR A 203 -6.20 -2.94 2.79
C TYR A 203 -6.53 -4.38 2.43
N ASN A 204 -7.71 -4.60 1.85
CA ASN A 204 -8.24 -5.91 1.50
C ASN A 204 -8.63 -5.94 0.02
N MET A 205 -8.60 -7.13 -0.58
CA MET A 205 -9.08 -7.38 -1.93
C MET A 205 -10.12 -8.48 -1.95
N ILE A 206 -11.16 -8.30 -2.77
CA ILE A 206 -12.16 -9.30 -3.09
C ILE A 206 -12.32 -9.45 -4.61
N GLY A 207 -12.92 -10.55 -5.05
CA GLY A 207 -13.10 -10.83 -6.47
C GLY A 207 -11.84 -11.37 -7.15
N LEU A 208 -10.94 -11.96 -6.38
CA LEU A 208 -9.79 -12.71 -6.90
C LEU A 208 -10.24 -14.02 -7.53
N GLU A 209 -9.74 -14.35 -8.71
CA GLU A 209 -10.07 -15.63 -9.36
C GLU A 209 -9.77 -16.81 -8.41
N GLY A 210 -10.73 -17.71 -8.29
CA GLY A 210 -10.65 -18.85 -7.36
C GLY A 210 -11.03 -18.53 -5.91
N GLN A 211 -11.24 -17.27 -5.55
CA GLN A 211 -11.72 -16.90 -4.22
C GLN A 211 -13.16 -17.40 -4.02
N SER A 212 -13.47 -17.94 -2.85
CA SER A 212 -14.82 -18.34 -2.45
C SER A 212 -15.50 -17.26 -1.61
N GLU A 213 -16.83 -17.37 -1.47
CA GLU A 213 -17.59 -16.53 -0.55
C GLU A 213 -17.10 -16.69 0.89
N ASP A 214 -16.80 -17.92 1.32
CA ASP A 214 -16.27 -18.19 2.66
C ASP A 214 -14.93 -17.48 2.90
N SER A 215 -14.07 -17.39 1.87
CA SER A 215 -12.83 -16.64 1.97
C SER A 215 -13.07 -15.13 2.21
N ILE A 216 -14.14 -14.56 1.64
CA ILE A 216 -14.52 -13.17 1.93
C ILE A 216 -15.00 -13.04 3.38
N LYS A 217 -15.88 -13.94 3.83
CA LYS A 217 -16.38 -13.97 5.22
C LYS A 217 -15.25 -14.11 6.22
N GLU A 218 -14.32 -15.02 5.99
CA GLU A 218 -13.13 -15.19 6.85
C GLU A 218 -12.21 -13.94 6.85
N THR A 219 -12.13 -13.23 5.71
CA THR A 219 -11.37 -11.97 5.65
C THR A 219 -12.05 -10.88 6.49
N ILE A 220 -13.39 -10.82 6.50
CA ILE A 220 -14.14 -9.91 7.38
C ILE A 220 -13.87 -10.26 8.86
N LYS A 221 -13.96 -11.55 9.25
CA LYS A 221 -13.64 -12.02 10.61
C LYS A 221 -12.20 -11.66 11.02
N PHE A 222 -11.27 -11.80 10.08
CA PHE A 222 -9.88 -11.45 10.33
C PHE A 222 -9.71 -9.94 10.56
N ASN A 223 -10.40 -9.07 9.81
CA ASN A 223 -10.40 -7.64 10.08
C ASN A 223 -11.02 -7.29 11.43
N ILE A 224 -12.07 -8.01 11.88
CA ILE A 224 -12.62 -7.86 13.24
C ILE A 224 -11.56 -8.18 14.30
N LEU A 225 -10.81 -9.27 14.11
CA LEU A 225 -9.71 -9.65 15.00
C LEU A 225 -8.59 -8.60 15.05
N LEU A 226 -8.19 -8.08 13.88
CA LEU A 226 -7.14 -7.06 13.74
C LEU A 226 -7.57 -5.71 14.34
N ASN A 227 -8.87 -5.44 14.33
CA ASN A 227 -9.49 -4.21 14.83
C ASN A 227 -8.75 -2.93 14.39
N PRO A 228 -8.59 -2.68 13.08
CA PRO A 228 -7.95 -1.46 12.57
C PRO A 228 -8.87 -0.24 12.75
N GLU A 229 -8.31 0.96 12.76
CA GLU A 229 -9.08 2.22 12.72
C GLU A 229 -9.80 2.40 11.38
N VAL A 230 -9.24 1.84 10.30
CA VAL A 230 -9.85 1.88 8.96
C VAL A 230 -9.66 0.53 8.27
N SER A 231 -10.75 -0.04 7.75
CA SER A 231 -10.70 -1.15 6.78
C SER A 231 -11.11 -0.64 5.41
N SER A 232 -10.28 -0.91 4.40
CA SER A 232 -10.59 -0.60 3.01
C SER A 232 -10.62 -1.88 2.21
N VAL A 233 -11.64 -2.05 1.38
CA VAL A 233 -11.76 -3.19 0.47
C VAL A 233 -11.91 -2.72 -0.97
N ALA A 234 -11.15 -3.32 -1.87
CA ALA A 234 -11.21 -3.06 -3.30
C ALA A 234 -11.49 -4.35 -4.06
N TYR A 235 -12.13 -4.23 -5.24
CA TYR A 235 -12.12 -5.33 -6.18
C TYR A 235 -10.72 -5.56 -6.74
N TYR A 236 -10.35 -6.82 -6.90
CA TYR A 236 -9.20 -7.15 -7.70
C TYR A 236 -9.42 -6.67 -9.14
N SER A 237 -8.50 -5.87 -9.62
CA SER A 237 -8.42 -5.48 -11.03
C SER A 237 -7.11 -6.01 -11.60
N ALA A 238 -7.21 -6.86 -12.62
CA ALA A 238 -6.02 -7.42 -13.24
C ALA A 238 -5.32 -6.34 -14.07
N TYR A 239 -4.08 -6.03 -13.71
CA TYR A 239 -3.21 -5.18 -14.54
C TYR A 239 -2.59 -6.02 -15.64
N ASP A 240 -2.78 -5.62 -16.90
CA ASP A 240 -2.16 -6.29 -18.04
C ASP A 240 -0.64 -6.38 -17.86
N GLY A 241 -0.08 -7.56 -18.09
CA GLY A 241 1.34 -7.85 -17.89
C GLY A 241 1.72 -8.40 -16.51
N THR A 242 0.79 -8.42 -15.53
CA THR A 242 1.04 -9.09 -14.25
C THR A 242 0.83 -10.60 -14.35
N ASN A 243 1.58 -11.35 -13.52
CA ASN A 243 1.49 -12.81 -13.53
C ASN A 243 0.08 -13.33 -13.22
N LEU A 244 -0.66 -12.63 -12.33
CA LEU A 244 -2.01 -13.01 -11.98
C LEU A 244 -3.00 -12.70 -13.12
N ALA A 245 -2.80 -11.59 -13.85
CA ALA A 245 -3.63 -11.25 -15.01
C ALA A 245 -3.50 -12.31 -16.11
N TYR A 246 -2.30 -12.83 -16.38
CA TYR A 246 -2.12 -13.90 -17.37
C TYR A 246 -2.86 -15.19 -17.03
N LYS A 247 -3.02 -15.50 -15.75
CA LYS A 247 -3.80 -16.65 -15.30
C LYS A 247 -5.30 -16.42 -15.45
N SER A 248 -5.74 -15.17 -15.28
CA SER A 248 -7.14 -14.75 -15.31
C SER A 248 -7.67 -14.40 -16.73
N ILE A 249 -6.81 -14.36 -17.74
CA ILE A 249 -7.10 -13.84 -19.10
C ILE A 249 -8.26 -14.59 -19.81
N LYS A 250 -8.59 -15.82 -19.44
CA LYS A 250 -9.76 -16.52 -19.99
C LYS A 250 -11.09 -15.76 -19.77
N ASN A 251 -11.13 -14.89 -18.77
CA ASN A 251 -12.31 -14.13 -18.35
C ASN A 251 -12.18 -12.61 -18.57
N TYR A 252 -11.09 -12.15 -19.18
CA TYR A 252 -10.84 -10.72 -19.37
C TYR A 252 -11.64 -10.15 -20.55
N PRO A 253 -12.27 -8.98 -20.40
CA PRO A 253 -12.88 -8.29 -21.53
C PRO A 253 -11.81 -7.94 -22.55
N LYS A 254 -12.02 -8.33 -23.81
CA LYS A 254 -11.07 -8.13 -24.91
C LYS A 254 -11.00 -6.66 -25.39
N ASN A 255 -11.81 -5.77 -24.84
CA ASN A 255 -11.89 -4.37 -25.26
C ASN A 255 -11.17 -3.47 -24.26
N LEU A 256 -10.11 -2.80 -24.74
CA LEU A 256 -9.38 -1.75 -24.04
C LEU A 256 -10.25 -0.57 -23.56
N ASN A 257 -11.48 -0.45 -24.05
CA ASN A 257 -12.46 0.54 -23.57
C ASN A 257 -13.03 0.21 -22.19
N ASP A 258 -12.82 -1.00 -21.66
CA ASP A 258 -13.13 -1.36 -20.27
C ASP A 258 -11.98 -1.03 -19.30
N MET A 259 -11.27 0.07 -19.55
CA MET A 259 -10.30 0.68 -18.63
C MET A 259 -10.88 0.96 -17.24
N ASP A 260 -12.19 0.97 -17.12
CA ASP A 260 -12.93 1.02 -15.85
C ASP A 260 -12.58 -0.11 -14.87
N ALA A 261 -12.07 -1.25 -15.35
CA ALA A 261 -11.55 -2.30 -14.50
C ALA A 261 -10.37 -1.83 -13.63
N GLN A 262 -9.57 -0.87 -14.12
CA GLN A 262 -8.46 -0.28 -13.39
C GLN A 262 -8.92 0.68 -12.26
N ILE A 263 -10.18 1.13 -12.30
CA ILE A 263 -10.74 2.05 -11.29
C ILE A 263 -11.12 1.33 -9.99
N ARG A 264 -10.92 0.00 -9.90
CA ARG A 264 -11.25 -0.82 -8.71
C ARG A 264 -12.73 -0.72 -8.27
N SER A 265 -13.59 -0.19 -9.12
CA SER A 265 -15.01 0.06 -8.86
C SER A 265 -15.95 -0.89 -9.60
N LYS A 266 -15.47 -1.59 -10.62
CA LYS A 266 -16.28 -2.55 -11.39
C LYS A 266 -15.78 -3.97 -11.22
N ILE A 267 -16.73 -4.89 -11.10
CA ILE A 267 -16.47 -6.32 -11.05
C ILE A 267 -16.28 -6.83 -12.47
N ILE A 268 -15.13 -7.45 -12.73
CA ILE A 268 -14.95 -8.30 -13.88
C ILE A 268 -15.58 -9.64 -13.55
N LYS A 269 -16.13 -10.33 -14.54
CA LYS A 269 -16.77 -11.64 -14.39
C LYS A 269 -15.94 -12.56 -13.48
N HIS A 270 -16.53 -12.99 -12.37
CA HIS A 270 -15.94 -13.95 -11.44
C HIS A 270 -16.39 -15.38 -11.75
N ASP A 271 -15.50 -16.36 -11.52
CA ASP A 271 -15.76 -17.76 -11.84
C ASP A 271 -16.64 -18.49 -10.83
N LYS A 272 -16.61 -18.08 -9.54
CA LYS A 272 -17.27 -18.78 -8.42
C LYS A 272 -18.31 -17.97 -7.67
N ILE A 273 -18.30 -16.65 -7.80
CA ILE A 273 -19.16 -15.77 -7.01
C ILE A 273 -20.00 -14.89 -7.96
N ASP A 274 -21.31 -14.81 -7.71
CA ASP A 274 -22.19 -13.90 -8.44
C ASP A 274 -21.69 -12.46 -8.26
N PRO A 275 -21.57 -11.66 -9.33
CA PRO A 275 -21.16 -10.27 -9.24
C PRO A 275 -21.97 -9.43 -8.25
N ARG A 276 -23.29 -9.69 -8.13
CA ARG A 276 -24.17 -9.00 -7.17
C ARG A 276 -23.79 -9.31 -5.72
N LEU A 277 -23.33 -10.53 -5.47
CA LEU A 277 -22.85 -10.93 -4.15
C LEU A 277 -21.52 -10.30 -3.80
N LEU A 278 -20.61 -10.16 -4.78
CA LEU A 278 -19.36 -9.41 -4.59
C LEU A 278 -19.63 -7.93 -4.30
N GLU A 279 -20.58 -7.32 -5.01
CA GLU A 279 -21.01 -5.96 -4.76
C GLU A 279 -21.62 -5.79 -3.36
N PHE A 280 -22.46 -6.74 -2.95
CA PHE A 280 -23.01 -6.77 -1.60
C PHE A 280 -21.91 -6.79 -0.54
N TYR A 281 -20.92 -7.68 -0.64
CA TYR A 281 -19.80 -7.72 0.32
C TYR A 281 -18.97 -6.44 0.29
N LYS A 282 -18.70 -5.90 -0.89
CA LYS A 282 -17.94 -4.66 -0.98
C LYS A 282 -18.63 -3.49 -0.28
N ASN A 283 -19.92 -3.33 -0.53
CA ASN A 283 -20.68 -2.22 0.01
C ASN A 283 -20.94 -2.34 1.52
N ASN A 284 -20.97 -3.57 2.04
CA ASN A 284 -21.25 -3.86 3.44
C ASN A 284 -20.01 -4.32 4.24
N PHE A 285 -18.81 -4.29 3.67
CA PHE A 285 -17.60 -4.81 4.29
C PHE A 285 -17.33 -4.21 5.67
N ASN A 286 -17.33 -2.88 5.76
CA ASN A 286 -17.13 -2.16 7.01
C ASN A 286 -18.31 -2.32 7.98
N TYR A 287 -19.53 -2.34 7.47
CA TYR A 287 -20.72 -2.60 8.29
C TYR A 287 -20.61 -3.95 9.02
N PHE A 288 -20.17 -5.01 8.33
CA PHE A 288 -19.99 -6.32 8.96
C PHE A 288 -18.86 -6.32 10.00
N ILE A 289 -17.78 -5.58 9.77
CA ILE A 289 -16.69 -5.44 10.74
C ILE A 289 -17.20 -4.71 12.00
N GLU A 290 -17.85 -3.57 11.84
CA GLU A 290 -18.37 -2.73 12.93
C GLU A 290 -19.44 -3.45 13.77
N ASN A 291 -20.24 -4.31 13.15
CA ASN A 291 -21.31 -5.07 13.80
C ASN A 291 -20.91 -6.51 14.15
N ASN A 292 -19.63 -6.86 14.12
CA ASN A 292 -19.13 -8.20 14.44
C ASN A 292 -19.90 -9.33 13.70
N MET A 293 -20.20 -9.10 12.43
CA MET A 293 -20.93 -10.04 11.54
C MET A 293 -22.34 -10.45 11.98
N LYS A 294 -22.95 -9.77 12.94
CA LYS A 294 -24.25 -10.17 13.50
C LYS A 294 -25.41 -10.34 12.49
N ASN A 295 -25.25 -9.86 11.26
CA ASN A 295 -26.27 -9.93 10.21
C ASN A 295 -25.78 -10.59 8.92
N LEU A 296 -24.69 -11.34 8.95
CA LEU A 296 -24.13 -11.96 7.75
C LEU A 296 -24.93 -13.19 7.28
N ASP A 297 -25.65 -13.84 8.19
CA ASP A 297 -26.43 -15.07 7.93
C ASP A 297 -27.93 -14.77 7.74
N LYS A 298 -28.32 -13.49 7.68
CA LYS A 298 -29.68 -13.04 7.33
C LYS A 298 -29.75 -12.54 5.89
#